data_d3a4128d9c80c935c73fae8631795a44
#
_entry.id   d3a4128d9c80c935c73fae8631795a44
#
_cell.length_a   1.000
_cell.length_b   1.000
_cell.length_c   1.000
_cell.angle_alpha   90.00
_cell.angle_beta   90.00
_cell.angle_gamma   90.00
#
_symmetry.space_group_name_H-M   'P 1'
#
loop_
_entity.id
_entity.type
_entity.pdbx_description
1 polymer ?
#
loop_
_entity_poly.entity_id
_entity_poly.type
_entity_poly.pdbx_seq_one_letter_code
_entity_poly.pdbx_strand_id
1 'polypeptide(L)'
;MTTLQIHFFTHADLTPGLHNEINALDRIAFAGESHDEDPELSGINWATPDWMGLGFLNGELITQLCLPKREIRVGSEMNWVAGIGGMATHPKYQHKGYGSALLAATEAFMHDEIQVPFGLLICANGTRRFYERAGWYLAAEVLFFSQDN
;
A
#
# COMPACT_ATOMS: atom_id res chain seq x y z
N MET A 1 27.65 3.59 3.03
CA MET A 1 26.26 4.09 3.04
C MET A 1 25.30 2.92 2.91
N THR A 2 24.34 2.87 3.78
CA THR A 2 23.31 1.85 3.72
C THR A 2 22.19 2.29 2.78
N THR A 3 21.95 1.50 1.75
CA THR A 3 20.93 1.79 0.74
C THR A 3 19.69 0.94 0.99
N LEU A 4 18.51 1.55 0.90
CA LEU A 4 17.25 0.83 0.95
C LEU A 4 17.15 -0.09 -0.28
N GLN A 5 16.91 -1.36 -0.05
CA GLN A 5 16.66 -2.36 -1.10
C GLN A 5 15.16 -2.61 -1.21
N ILE A 6 14.58 -2.34 -2.37
CA ILE A 6 13.16 -2.48 -2.62
C ILE A 6 12.90 -3.65 -3.55
N HIS A 7 12.01 -4.54 -3.15
CA HIS A 7 11.61 -5.72 -3.90
C HIS A 7 10.09 -5.84 -3.94
N PHE A 8 9.57 -6.32 -5.07
CA PHE A 8 8.16 -6.62 -5.25
C PHE A 8 7.98 -8.13 -5.34
N PHE A 9 7.09 -8.66 -4.53
CA PHE A 9 6.77 -10.09 -4.48
C PHE A 9 5.31 -10.30 -4.85
N THR A 10 5.04 -11.33 -5.65
CA THR A 10 3.66 -11.83 -5.74
C THR A 10 3.28 -12.46 -4.41
N HIS A 11 2.00 -12.54 -4.12
CA HIS A 11 1.53 -13.19 -2.89
C HIS A 11 2.03 -14.65 -2.79
N ALA A 12 2.08 -15.36 -3.91
CA ALA A 12 2.56 -16.74 -3.97
C ALA A 12 4.06 -16.91 -3.69
N ASP A 13 4.86 -15.88 -3.93
CA ASP A 13 6.32 -15.91 -3.72
C ASP A 13 6.74 -15.54 -2.29
N LEU A 14 5.78 -15.13 -1.45
CA LEU A 14 6.06 -14.80 -0.05
C LEU A 14 6.34 -16.08 0.75
N THR A 15 7.53 -16.15 1.33
CA THR A 15 7.88 -17.23 2.26
C THR A 15 7.17 -17.07 3.62
N PRO A 16 7.01 -18.15 4.41
CA PRO A 16 6.49 -18.02 5.77
C PRO A 16 7.27 -17.04 6.64
N GLY A 17 8.59 -16.96 6.47
CA GLY A 17 9.45 -15.99 7.15
C GLY A 17 9.10 -14.55 6.80
N LEU A 18 8.93 -14.24 5.50
CA LEU A 18 8.49 -12.91 5.05
C LEU A 18 7.08 -12.56 5.55
N HIS A 19 6.15 -13.49 5.55
CA HIS A 19 4.82 -13.27 6.14
C HIS A 19 4.92 -12.87 7.61
N ASN A 20 5.78 -13.52 8.38
CA ASN A 20 6.00 -13.18 9.79
C ASN A 20 6.58 -11.77 9.96
N GLU A 21 7.55 -11.40 9.12
CA GLU A 21 8.14 -10.06 9.15
C GLU A 21 7.14 -8.98 8.77
N ILE A 22 6.32 -9.20 7.73
CA ILE A 22 5.24 -8.31 7.30
C ILE A 22 4.25 -8.10 8.44
N ASN A 23 3.77 -9.18 9.05
CA ASN A 23 2.82 -9.11 10.16
C ASN A 23 3.42 -8.43 11.40
N ALA A 24 4.69 -8.63 11.65
CA ALA A 24 5.39 -7.96 12.76
C ALA A 24 5.49 -6.45 12.53
N LEU A 25 5.80 -6.03 11.31
CA LEU A 25 5.85 -4.61 10.95
C LEU A 25 4.46 -3.96 11.04
N ASP A 26 3.42 -4.62 10.56
CA ASP A 26 2.04 -4.14 10.69
C ASP A 26 1.65 -3.90 12.15
N ARG A 27 1.92 -4.85 13.02
CA ARG A 27 1.60 -4.71 14.46
C ARG A 27 2.32 -3.54 15.11
N ILE A 28 3.56 -3.27 14.73
CA ILE A 28 4.35 -2.16 15.29
C ILE A 28 3.89 -0.83 14.71
N ALA A 29 3.69 -0.76 13.40
CA ALA A 29 3.36 0.47 12.70
C ALA A 29 1.94 0.97 13.00
N PHE A 30 1.01 0.03 13.17
CA PHE A 30 -0.40 0.33 13.47
C PHE A 30 -0.79 0.07 14.93
N ALA A 31 0.19 0.04 15.83
CA ALA A 31 -0.06 -0.11 17.26
C ALA A 31 -0.92 1.05 17.77
N GLY A 32 -2.06 0.72 18.39
CA GLY A 32 -3.02 1.71 18.89
C GLY A 32 -4.04 2.22 17.85
N GLU A 33 -3.94 1.80 16.61
CA GLU A 33 -4.99 1.98 15.61
C GLU A 33 -5.91 0.76 15.63
N SER A 34 -7.15 0.95 16.08
CA SER A 34 -8.16 -0.10 16.07
C SER A 34 -9.15 0.19 14.95
N HIS A 35 -9.04 -0.53 13.87
CA HIS A 35 -10.06 -0.50 12.81
C HIS A 35 -11.37 -1.14 13.27
N ASP A 36 -11.31 -1.95 14.33
CA ASP A 36 -12.49 -2.60 14.90
C ASP A 36 -13.42 -1.60 15.62
N GLU A 37 -12.90 -0.43 15.97
CA GLU A 37 -13.67 0.64 16.63
C GLU A 37 -14.35 1.59 15.63
N ASP A 38 -13.99 1.55 14.34
CA ASP A 38 -14.67 2.32 13.31
C ASP A 38 -15.84 1.51 12.74
N PRO A 39 -17.11 1.93 13.03
CA PRO A 39 -18.29 1.21 12.55
C PRO A 39 -18.38 1.14 11.02
N GLU A 40 -17.79 2.11 10.31
CA GLU A 40 -17.77 2.14 8.84
C GLU A 40 -16.79 1.12 8.26
N LEU A 41 -15.75 0.76 9.00
CA LEU A 41 -14.73 -0.21 8.59
C LEU A 41 -14.96 -1.59 9.18
N SER A 42 -15.87 -1.71 10.15
CA SER A 42 -16.21 -2.97 10.79
C SER A 42 -16.85 -3.93 9.79
N GLY A 43 -16.33 -5.15 9.72
CA GLY A 43 -16.84 -6.19 8.83
C GLY A 43 -16.35 -6.11 7.38
N ILE A 44 -15.43 -5.20 7.06
CA ILE A 44 -14.76 -5.19 5.76
C ILE A 44 -13.74 -6.33 5.70
N ASN A 45 -13.92 -7.22 4.73
CA ASN A 45 -12.90 -8.19 4.36
C ASN A 45 -11.98 -7.57 3.31
N TRP A 46 -10.74 -7.31 3.71
CA TRP A 46 -9.74 -6.77 2.78
C TRP A 46 -9.30 -7.86 1.80
N ALA A 47 -9.32 -7.54 0.53
CA ALA A 47 -8.88 -8.46 -0.50
C ALA A 47 -7.39 -8.80 -0.35
N THR A 48 -7.04 -10.07 -0.62
CA THR A 48 -5.64 -10.47 -0.71
C THR A 48 -4.93 -9.66 -1.78
N PRO A 49 -3.80 -9.01 -1.48
CA PRO A 49 -3.06 -8.25 -2.47
C PRO A 49 -2.41 -9.16 -3.50
N ASP A 50 -2.30 -8.69 -4.73
CA ASP A 50 -1.61 -9.41 -5.80
C ASP A 50 -0.09 -9.33 -5.62
N TRP A 51 0.41 -8.20 -5.14
CA TRP A 51 1.83 -7.97 -4.83
C TRP A 51 2.04 -7.29 -3.49
N MET A 52 3.23 -7.49 -2.96
CA MET A 52 3.77 -6.74 -1.82
C MET A 52 5.01 -5.99 -2.26
N GLY A 53 5.08 -4.69 -1.97
CA GLY A 53 6.30 -3.90 -2.06
C GLY A 53 6.98 -3.86 -0.70
N LEU A 54 8.22 -4.32 -0.63
CA LEU A 54 8.99 -4.47 0.61
C LEU A 54 10.32 -3.71 0.51
N GLY A 55 10.60 -2.89 1.51
CA GLY A 55 11.86 -2.16 1.61
C GLY A 55 12.72 -2.64 2.78
N PHE A 56 13.92 -3.07 2.47
CA PHE A 56 14.88 -3.62 3.42
C PHE A 56 16.08 -2.69 3.62
N LEU A 57 16.46 -2.51 4.87
CA LEU A 57 17.67 -1.79 5.25
C LEU A 57 18.56 -2.72 6.08
N ASN A 58 19.79 -3.03 5.60
CA ASN A 58 20.67 -4.01 6.24
C ASN A 58 20.01 -5.39 6.47
N GLY A 59 19.14 -5.82 5.58
CA GLY A 59 18.41 -7.08 5.70
C GLY A 59 17.19 -7.05 6.62
N GLU A 60 16.90 -5.93 7.26
CA GLU A 60 15.71 -5.72 8.08
C GLU A 60 14.58 -5.12 7.25
N LEU A 61 13.38 -5.70 7.29
CA LEU A 61 12.19 -5.13 6.68
C LEU A 61 11.73 -3.90 7.48
N ILE A 62 11.81 -2.72 6.87
CA ILE A 62 11.50 -1.46 7.55
C ILE A 62 10.32 -0.69 6.96
N THR A 63 9.93 -0.98 5.73
CA THR A 63 8.80 -0.32 5.08
C THR A 63 8.11 -1.28 4.10
N GLN A 64 6.81 -1.18 3.99
CA GLN A 64 5.99 -2.09 3.17
C GLN A 64 4.72 -1.41 2.67
N LEU A 65 4.17 -1.98 1.62
CA LEU A 65 2.81 -1.70 1.15
C LEU A 65 2.27 -2.90 0.39
N CYS A 66 0.96 -2.96 0.22
CA CYS A 66 0.31 -3.97 -0.60
C CYS A 66 -0.29 -3.35 -1.87
N LEU A 67 -0.33 -4.15 -2.93
CA LEU A 67 -0.79 -3.77 -4.26
C LEU A 67 -1.85 -4.76 -4.75
N PRO A 68 -3.13 -4.49 -4.52
CA PRO A 68 -4.21 -5.20 -5.20
C PRO A 68 -4.40 -4.63 -6.62
N LYS A 69 -4.58 -5.51 -7.61
CA LYS A 69 -5.00 -5.14 -8.96
C LYS A 69 -6.48 -5.47 -9.11
N ARG A 70 -7.27 -4.51 -9.51
CA ARG A 70 -8.73 -4.65 -9.62
C ARG A 70 -9.25 -3.99 -10.88
N GLU A 71 -10.33 -4.55 -11.41
CA GLU A 71 -11.12 -3.90 -12.43
C GLU A 71 -12.19 -3.04 -11.76
N ILE A 72 -12.24 -1.77 -12.12
CA ILE A 72 -13.23 -0.83 -11.60
C ILE A 72 -14.00 -0.16 -12.73
N ARG A 73 -15.20 0.27 -12.43
CA ARG A 73 -15.99 1.07 -13.36
C ARG A 73 -15.83 2.55 -13.02
N VAL A 74 -15.48 3.33 -14.04
CA VAL A 74 -15.45 4.80 -13.95
C VAL A 74 -16.43 5.34 -14.99
N GLY A 75 -17.54 5.87 -14.56
CA GLY A 75 -18.64 6.21 -15.45
C GLY A 75 -19.21 4.98 -16.16
N SER A 76 -19.11 4.92 -17.48
CA SER A 76 -19.52 3.79 -18.32
C SER A 76 -18.35 2.85 -18.71
N GLU A 77 -17.12 3.19 -18.34
CA GLU A 77 -15.94 2.47 -18.75
C GLU A 77 -15.38 1.60 -17.64
N MET A 78 -14.91 0.41 -18.02
CA MET A 78 -14.17 -0.50 -17.14
C MET A 78 -12.68 -0.24 -17.28
N ASN A 79 -11.99 -0.15 -16.14
CA ASN A 79 -10.55 0.10 -16.10
C ASN A 79 -9.87 -0.82 -15.09
N TRP A 80 -8.71 -1.32 -15.48
CA TRP A 80 -7.80 -1.96 -14.52
C TRP A 80 -7.02 -0.91 -13.76
N VAL A 81 -6.99 -1.04 -12.44
CA VAL A 81 -6.24 -0.15 -11.56
C VAL A 81 -5.41 -0.97 -10.57
N ALA A 82 -4.34 -0.38 -10.10
CA ALA A 82 -3.62 -0.89 -8.93
C ALA A 82 -3.95 -0.01 -7.73
N GLY A 83 -4.26 -0.66 -6.62
CA GLY A 83 -4.44 0.02 -5.34
C GLY A 83 -3.14 0.06 -4.55
N ILE A 84 -3.09 0.95 -3.56
CA ILE A 84 -2.08 0.94 -2.51
C ILE A 84 -2.81 0.83 -1.18
N GLY A 85 -2.42 -0.16 -0.39
CA GLY A 85 -2.93 -0.36 0.95
C GLY A 85 -1.82 -0.76 1.90
N GLY A 86 -2.11 -0.75 3.21
CA GLY A 86 -1.20 -1.22 4.24
C GLY A 86 0.17 -0.55 4.22
N MET A 87 0.26 0.69 3.74
CA MET A 87 1.51 1.46 3.71
C MET A 87 2.00 1.69 5.13
N ALA A 88 3.16 1.15 5.45
CA ALA A 88 3.73 1.21 6.79
C ALA A 88 5.24 1.38 6.74
N THR A 89 5.77 2.18 7.66
CA THR A 89 7.20 2.28 7.93
C THR A 89 7.42 2.10 9.43
N HIS A 90 8.38 1.27 9.79
CA HIS A 90 8.74 1.03 11.18
C HIS A 90 9.00 2.38 11.89
N PRO A 91 8.44 2.64 13.09
CA PRO A 91 8.55 3.93 13.77
C PRO A 91 9.98 4.46 13.92
N LYS A 92 10.94 3.58 14.16
CA LYS A 92 12.36 3.94 14.26
C LYS A 92 12.93 4.55 12.98
N TYR A 93 12.32 4.25 11.83
CA TYR A 93 12.80 4.65 10.50
C TYR A 93 11.89 5.67 9.81
N GLN A 94 10.83 6.12 10.46
CA GLN A 94 9.93 7.17 9.95
C GLN A 94 10.64 8.51 9.81
N HIS A 95 10.11 9.39 8.96
CA HIS A 95 10.61 10.74 8.68
C HIS A 95 12.03 10.79 8.10
N LYS A 96 12.48 9.70 7.49
CA LYS A 96 13.80 9.58 6.84
C LYS A 96 13.71 9.36 5.32
N GLY A 97 12.50 9.42 4.76
CA GLY A 97 12.27 9.29 3.33
C GLY A 97 12.13 7.85 2.81
N TYR A 98 12.19 6.84 3.65
CA TYR A 98 12.09 5.44 3.21
C TYR A 98 10.72 5.08 2.64
N GLY A 99 9.64 5.54 3.27
CA GLY A 99 8.30 5.36 2.75
C GLY A 99 8.10 6.06 1.40
N SER A 100 8.63 7.26 1.25
CA SER A 100 8.58 8.00 -0.03
C SER A 100 9.37 7.28 -1.13
N ALA A 101 10.52 6.69 -0.79
CA ALA A 101 11.31 5.90 -1.74
C ALA A 101 10.57 4.64 -2.18
N LEU A 102 9.92 3.94 -1.25
CA LEU A 102 9.08 2.79 -1.57
C LEU A 102 7.91 3.20 -2.47
N LEU A 103 7.24 4.30 -2.16
CA LEU A 103 6.11 4.78 -2.96
C LEU A 103 6.53 5.13 -4.39
N ALA A 104 7.67 5.81 -4.57
CA ALA A 104 8.20 6.15 -5.90
C ALA A 104 8.55 4.89 -6.72
N ALA A 105 9.19 3.90 -6.09
CA ALA A 105 9.47 2.62 -6.74
C ALA A 105 8.18 1.86 -7.09
N THR A 106 7.16 1.97 -6.25
CA THR A 106 5.85 1.36 -6.48
C THR A 106 5.15 1.98 -7.69
N GLU A 107 5.18 3.29 -7.82
CA GLU A 107 4.60 3.99 -8.99
C GLU A 107 5.25 3.54 -10.28
N ALA A 108 6.58 3.41 -10.31
CA ALA A 108 7.30 2.86 -11.45
C ALA A 108 6.90 1.40 -11.74
N PHE A 109 6.77 0.57 -10.72
CA PHE A 109 6.33 -0.81 -10.85
C PHE A 109 4.89 -0.93 -11.38
N MET A 110 3.99 -0.08 -10.93
CA MET A 110 2.61 0.00 -11.42
C MET A 110 2.56 0.34 -12.90
N HIS A 111 3.39 1.28 -13.34
CA HIS A 111 3.46 1.72 -14.73
C HIS A 111 4.13 0.66 -15.62
N ASP A 112 5.30 0.16 -15.22
CA ASP A 112 6.17 -0.65 -16.08
C ASP A 112 5.80 -2.13 -16.06
N GLU A 113 5.44 -2.68 -14.90
CA GLU A 113 5.21 -4.12 -14.72
C GLU A 113 3.71 -4.46 -14.66
N ILE A 114 2.93 -3.74 -13.85
CA ILE A 114 1.48 -4.00 -13.76
C ILE A 114 0.74 -3.43 -14.97
N GLN A 115 1.25 -2.34 -15.53
CA GLN A 115 0.74 -1.69 -16.74
C GLN A 115 -0.72 -1.23 -16.61
N VAL A 116 -1.02 -0.56 -15.50
CA VAL A 116 -2.33 0.04 -15.27
C VAL A 116 -2.32 1.52 -15.63
N PRO A 117 -3.45 2.08 -16.12
CA PRO A 117 -3.52 3.49 -16.52
C PRO A 117 -3.41 4.47 -15.35
N PHE A 118 -3.84 4.08 -14.16
CA PHE A 118 -3.72 4.88 -12.94
C PHE A 118 -3.79 4.00 -11.68
N GLY A 119 -3.38 4.57 -10.57
CA GLY A 119 -3.52 3.98 -9.24
C GLY A 119 -4.67 4.60 -8.46
N LEU A 120 -5.17 3.87 -7.46
CA LEU A 120 -6.21 4.33 -6.57
C LEU A 120 -5.84 3.96 -5.14
N LEU A 121 -6.03 4.87 -4.21
CA LEU A 121 -5.84 4.58 -2.79
C LEU A 121 -6.86 5.32 -1.93
N ILE A 122 -7.09 4.77 -0.76
CA ILE A 122 -7.88 5.38 0.30
C ILE A 122 -6.95 5.61 1.48
N CYS A 123 -6.92 6.82 1.99
CA CYS A 123 -6.10 7.13 3.15
C CYS A 123 -6.85 8.02 4.14
N ALA A 124 -6.42 7.98 5.40
CA ALA A 124 -6.87 8.92 6.40
C ALA A 124 -6.39 10.35 6.09
N ASN A 125 -7.13 11.35 6.53
CA ASN A 125 -6.78 12.76 6.30
C ASN A 125 -5.37 13.12 6.79
N GLY A 126 -4.90 12.51 7.86
CA GLY A 126 -3.57 12.75 8.42
C GLY A 126 -2.41 12.29 7.53
N THR A 127 -2.65 11.35 6.62
CA THR A 127 -1.63 10.82 5.68
C THR A 127 -1.74 11.41 4.28
N ARG A 128 -2.75 12.20 4.01
CA ARG A 128 -3.01 12.78 2.69
C ARG A 128 -1.79 13.52 2.11
N ARG A 129 -1.14 14.36 2.91
CA ARG A 129 0.02 15.15 2.46
C ARG A 129 1.19 14.28 2.01
N PHE A 130 1.37 13.12 2.61
CA PHE A 130 2.39 12.16 2.19
C PHE A 130 2.22 11.74 0.73
N TYR A 131 0.99 11.39 0.34
CA TYR A 131 0.68 11.01 -1.03
C TYR A 131 0.66 12.21 -1.99
N GLU A 132 0.16 13.36 -1.57
CA GLU A 132 0.16 14.58 -2.39
C GLU A 132 1.58 15.02 -2.78
N ARG A 133 2.55 14.87 -1.88
CA ARG A 133 3.97 15.16 -2.19
C ARG A 133 4.54 14.22 -3.25
N ALA A 134 4.01 13.03 -3.40
CA ALA A 134 4.39 12.07 -4.43
C ALA A 134 3.62 12.25 -5.75
N GLY A 135 2.75 13.26 -5.84
CA GLY A 135 2.00 13.56 -7.06
C GLY A 135 0.59 12.97 -7.10
N TRP A 136 0.14 12.33 -6.04
CA TRP A 136 -1.24 11.88 -5.92
C TRP A 136 -2.15 13.06 -5.62
N TYR A 137 -3.39 13.01 -6.08
CA TYR A 137 -4.36 14.05 -5.84
C TYR A 137 -5.70 13.47 -5.38
N LEU A 138 -6.43 14.25 -4.60
CA LEU A 138 -7.74 13.88 -4.11
C LEU A 138 -8.73 13.86 -5.28
N ALA A 139 -9.54 12.80 -5.38
CA ALA A 139 -10.66 12.77 -6.31
C ALA A 139 -11.63 13.91 -5.99
N ALA A 140 -12.07 14.63 -7.04
CA ALA A 140 -12.90 15.84 -6.90
C ALA A 140 -14.33 15.55 -6.43
N GLU A 141 -14.79 14.30 -6.59
CA GLU A 141 -16.14 13.88 -6.26
C GLU A 141 -16.13 12.76 -5.21
N VAL A 142 -17.23 12.64 -4.50
CA VAL A 142 -17.44 11.52 -3.57
C VAL A 142 -17.50 10.21 -4.38
N LEU A 143 -16.63 9.28 -4.03
CA LEU A 143 -16.59 7.96 -4.65
C LEU A 143 -17.33 6.97 -3.77
N PHE A 144 -18.25 6.24 -4.39
CA PHE A 144 -18.86 5.06 -3.79
C PHE A 144 -18.27 3.82 -4.46
N PHE A 145 -17.90 2.83 -3.66
CA PHE A 145 -17.40 1.58 -4.20
C PHE A 145 -17.93 0.40 -3.39
N SER A 146 -18.09 -0.72 -4.05
CA SER A 146 -18.29 -2.02 -3.42
C SER A 146 -17.14 -2.93 -3.82
N GLN A 147 -16.76 -3.79 -2.92
CA GLN A 147 -15.74 -4.79 -3.18
C GLN A 147 -16.39 -6.17 -2.99
N ASP A 148 -16.51 -6.90 -4.08
CA ASP A 148 -16.96 -8.28 -4.05
C ASP A 148 -15.76 -9.18 -3.73
N ASN A 149 -15.96 -10.10 -2.80
CA ASN A 149 -14.93 -11.07 -2.39
C ASN A 149 -14.86 -12.26 -3.35
#